data_76ec6a29978d2b27186da067b34c3bae
#
_entry.id   76ec6a29978d2b27186da067b34c3bae
#
_cell.length_a   1.000
_cell.length_b   1.000
_cell.length_c   1.000
_cell.angle_alpha   90.00
_cell.angle_beta   90.00
_cell.angle_gamma   90.00
#
_symmetry.space_group_name_H-M   'P 1'
#
loop_
_entity.id
_entity.type
_entity.pdbx_description
1 polymer ?
#
loop_
_entity_poly.entity_id
_entity_poly.type
_entity_poly.pdbx_seq_one_letter_code
_entity_poly.pdbx_strand_id
1 'polypeptide(L)'
;MLEKDKIYSFRLSDSSEIIAKVISTDSTSTTISNPFSLIPTPQGVQLLPAMMSADTGKNVTINTNNITMYVETNKDVIASYIQASTGIVTAPKGILKG
;
A
#
# COMPACT_ATOMS: atom_id res chain seq x y z
N MET A 1 12.28 -12.62 3.57
CA MET A 1 12.86 -11.30 3.80
C MET A 1 12.32 -10.31 2.78
N LEU A 2 12.00 -9.10 3.21
CA LEU A 2 11.49 -8.08 2.30
C LEU A 2 12.57 -7.65 1.31
N GLU A 3 12.17 -7.60 0.04
CA GLU A 3 13.10 -7.23 -1.03
C GLU A 3 12.72 -5.89 -1.63
N LYS A 4 13.75 -5.10 -1.94
CA LYS A 4 13.56 -3.79 -2.53
C LYS A 4 12.80 -3.88 -3.86
N ASP A 5 11.94 -2.93 -4.10
CA ASP A 5 11.15 -2.76 -5.32
C ASP A 5 10.07 -3.81 -5.55
N LYS A 6 9.83 -4.67 -4.58
CA LYS A 6 8.73 -5.63 -4.66
C LYS A 6 7.52 -5.12 -3.90
N ILE A 7 6.35 -5.57 -4.31
CA ILE A 7 5.07 -5.19 -3.71
C ILE A 7 4.63 -6.28 -2.76
N TYR A 8 4.38 -5.91 -1.52
CA TYR A 8 4.01 -6.85 -0.47
C TYR A 8 2.69 -6.46 0.16
N SER A 9 1.99 -7.47 0.65
CA SER A 9 0.87 -7.28 1.56
C SER A 9 1.39 -7.43 2.97
N PHE A 10 1.07 -6.46 3.82
CA PHE A 10 1.52 -6.43 5.21
C PHE A 10 0.33 -6.44 6.14
N ARG A 11 0.45 -7.20 7.23
CA ARG A 11 -0.47 -7.02 8.35
C ARG A 11 0.30 -6.35 9.47
N LEU A 12 -0.25 -5.26 9.96
CA LEU A 12 0.39 -4.46 11.01
C LEU A 12 -0.13 -4.86 12.37
N SER A 13 0.53 -4.37 13.43
CA SER A 13 0.17 -4.80 14.78
C SER A 13 -1.22 -4.35 15.22
N ASP A 14 -1.81 -3.35 14.54
CA ASP A 14 -3.18 -2.94 14.80
C ASP A 14 -4.20 -3.75 14.00
N SER A 15 -3.76 -4.83 13.36
CA SER A 15 -4.56 -5.73 12.54
C SER A 15 -4.96 -5.16 11.19
N SER A 16 -4.50 -3.98 10.83
CA SER A 16 -4.79 -3.45 9.50
C SER A 16 -3.94 -4.16 8.46
N GLU A 17 -4.45 -4.24 7.25
CA GLU A 17 -3.74 -4.83 6.13
C GLU A 17 -3.49 -3.75 5.09
N ILE A 18 -2.22 -3.62 4.67
CA ILE A 18 -1.86 -2.64 3.65
C ILE A 18 -1.05 -3.32 2.55
N ILE A 19 -1.03 -2.67 1.39
CA ILE A 19 -0.19 -3.06 0.27
C ILE A 19 0.75 -1.90 -0.03
N ALA A 20 2.01 -2.21 -0.25
CA ALA A 20 2.98 -1.17 -0.57
C ALA A 20 4.20 -1.76 -1.25
N LYS A 21 4.91 -0.91 -1.98
CA LYS A 21 6.20 -1.28 -2.55
C LYS A 21 7.30 -0.99 -1.53
N VAL A 22 8.20 -1.93 -1.34
CA VAL A 22 9.30 -1.75 -0.40
C VAL A 22 10.41 -0.96 -1.08
N ILE A 23 10.87 0.11 -0.43
CA ILE A 23 11.99 0.90 -0.88
C ILE A 23 13.27 0.45 -0.18
N SER A 24 13.20 0.28 1.14
CA SER A 24 14.33 -0.21 1.92
C SER A 24 13.81 -0.77 3.24
N THR A 25 14.60 -1.62 3.88
CA THR A 25 14.21 -2.18 5.17
C THR A 25 15.45 -2.51 5.99
N ASP A 26 15.33 -2.32 7.30
CA ASP A 26 16.33 -2.80 8.24
C ASP A 26 15.61 -3.25 9.51
N SER A 27 16.36 -3.54 10.57
CA SER A 27 15.77 -4.12 11.78
C SER A 27 14.85 -3.16 12.52
N THR A 28 14.95 -1.86 12.29
CA THR A 28 14.16 -0.87 13.00
C THR A 28 13.13 -0.17 12.13
N SER A 29 13.44 0.08 10.87
CA SER A 29 12.51 0.82 10.02
C SER A 29 12.43 0.22 8.63
N THR A 30 11.25 0.34 8.05
CA THR A 30 10.97 -0.10 6.68
C THR A 30 10.37 1.09 5.94
N THR A 31 10.99 1.46 4.84
CA THR A 31 10.49 2.56 4.01
C THR A 31 9.70 1.97 2.85
N ILE A 32 8.49 2.46 2.68
CA ILE A 32 7.56 1.96 1.66
C ILE A 32 7.04 3.13 0.85
N SER A 33 6.57 2.84 -0.35
CA SER A 33 5.94 3.85 -1.19
C SER A 33 4.49 3.48 -1.44
N ASN A 34 3.66 4.50 -1.51
CA ASN A 34 2.25 4.40 -1.88
C ASN A 34 1.52 3.31 -1.09
N PRO A 35 1.48 3.39 0.25
CA PRO A 35 0.72 2.40 1.02
C PRO A 35 -0.78 2.60 0.82
N PHE A 36 -1.47 1.52 0.50
CA PHE A 36 -2.92 1.49 0.37
C PHE A 36 -3.50 0.49 1.34
N SER A 37 -4.60 0.87 1.98
CA SER A 37 -5.37 -0.05 2.82
C SER A 37 -6.34 -0.85 1.97
N LEU A 38 -6.57 -2.09 2.37
CA LEU A 38 -7.57 -2.94 1.72
C LEU A 38 -8.84 -2.90 2.56
N ILE A 39 -9.92 -2.48 1.91
CA ILE A 39 -11.21 -2.33 2.57
C ILE A 39 -12.17 -3.33 1.94
N PRO A 40 -12.70 -4.29 2.69
CA PRO A 40 -13.68 -5.22 2.13
C PRO A 40 -15.00 -4.49 1.86
N THR A 41 -15.59 -4.80 0.70
CA THR A 41 -16.89 -4.23 0.32
C THR A 41 -17.76 -5.36 -0.22
N PRO A 42 -19.07 -5.14 -0.37
CA PRO A 42 -19.92 -6.18 -0.96
C PRO A 42 -19.50 -6.57 -2.38
N GLN A 43 -18.81 -5.70 -3.09
CA GLN A 43 -18.36 -5.99 -4.45
C GLN A 43 -16.93 -6.52 -4.50
N GLY A 44 -16.29 -6.72 -3.36
CA GLY A 44 -14.91 -7.20 -3.31
C GLY A 44 -14.05 -6.30 -2.43
N VAL A 45 -12.81 -6.07 -2.84
CA VAL A 45 -11.87 -5.29 -2.05
C VAL A 45 -11.62 -3.96 -2.73
N GLN A 46 -11.66 -2.89 -1.94
CA GLN A 46 -11.36 -1.55 -2.41
C GLN A 46 -10.01 -1.10 -1.83
N LEU A 47 -9.24 -0.39 -2.64
CA LEU A 47 -7.94 0.15 -2.21
C LEU A 47 -8.09 1.63 -1.92
N LEU A 48 -7.70 2.05 -0.72
CA LEU A 48 -7.70 3.45 -0.32
C LEU A 48 -6.34 3.82 0.24
N PRO A 49 -5.88 5.07 0.07
CA PRO A 49 -4.60 5.44 0.66
C PRO A 49 -4.59 5.14 2.15
N ALA A 50 -3.51 4.54 2.63
CA ALA A 50 -3.42 4.17 4.04
C ALA A 50 -3.36 5.41 4.94
N MET A 51 -2.82 6.51 4.43
CA MET A 51 -2.75 7.76 5.17
C MET A 51 -3.35 8.87 4.32
N MET A 52 -4.53 9.31 4.69
CA MET A 52 -5.27 10.29 3.89
C MET A 52 -4.60 11.66 3.84
N SER A 53 -3.82 11.99 4.86
CA SER A 53 -3.17 13.30 4.95
C SER A 53 -1.73 13.27 4.46
N ALA A 54 -1.25 12.15 3.94
CA ALA A 54 0.14 12.06 3.52
C ALA A 54 0.38 12.87 2.25
N ASP A 55 1.58 13.42 2.17
CA ASP A 55 2.01 14.13 0.97
C ASP A 55 2.19 13.12 -0.16
N THR A 56 1.48 13.34 -1.26
CA THR A 56 1.49 12.43 -2.40
C THR A 56 2.91 12.33 -2.98
N GLY A 57 3.31 11.10 -3.26
CA GLY A 57 4.63 10.88 -3.86
C GLY A 57 5.76 10.76 -2.87
N LYS A 58 5.50 10.97 -1.60
CA LYS A 58 6.55 10.80 -0.58
C LYS A 58 6.55 9.37 -0.07
N ASN A 59 7.74 8.89 0.29
CA ASN A 59 7.84 7.58 0.92
C ASN A 59 7.39 7.66 2.37
N VAL A 60 6.90 6.54 2.87
CA VAL A 60 6.41 6.43 4.24
C VAL A 60 7.34 5.48 4.99
N THR A 61 7.69 5.83 6.22
CA THR A 61 8.52 4.97 7.05
C THR A 61 7.65 4.35 8.12
N ILE A 62 7.71 3.03 8.24
CA ILE A 62 7.02 2.33 9.31
C ILE A 62 8.05 1.63 10.19
N ASN A 63 7.65 1.38 11.42
CA ASN A 63 8.50 0.65 12.36
C ASN A 63 8.48 -0.83 11.94
N THR A 64 9.64 -1.41 11.67
CA THR A 64 9.70 -2.79 11.23
C THR A 64 9.03 -3.73 12.24
N ASN A 65 9.13 -3.43 13.52
CA ASN A 65 8.49 -4.26 14.56
C ASN A 65 6.96 -4.21 14.51
N ASN A 66 6.40 -3.26 13.76
CA ASN A 66 4.96 -3.15 13.61
C ASN A 66 4.40 -4.09 12.54
N ILE A 67 5.27 -4.77 11.81
CA ILE A 67 4.86 -5.71 10.78
C ILE A 67 4.75 -7.09 11.43
N THR A 68 3.53 -7.61 11.53
CA THR A 68 3.33 -8.92 12.14
C THR A 68 3.44 -10.07 11.13
N MET A 69 3.09 -9.81 9.88
CA MET A 69 3.27 -10.79 8.81
C MET A 69 3.30 -10.06 7.47
N TYR A 70 3.95 -10.67 6.50
CA TYR A 70 3.97 -10.12 5.16
C TYR A 70 4.12 -11.25 4.16
N VAL A 71 3.69 -10.98 2.92
CA VAL A 71 3.80 -11.91 1.82
C VAL A 71 3.74 -11.10 0.52
N GLU A 72 4.30 -11.64 -0.55
CA GLU A 72 4.15 -10.98 -1.84
C GLU A 72 2.68 -10.94 -2.23
N THR A 73 2.24 -9.79 -2.71
CA THR A 73 0.84 -9.59 -3.07
C THR A 73 0.49 -10.44 -4.30
N ASN A 74 -0.74 -10.96 -4.36
CA ASN A 74 -1.16 -11.74 -5.53
C ASN A 74 -1.27 -10.84 -6.76
N LYS A 75 -1.18 -11.47 -7.94
CA LYS A 75 -1.05 -10.73 -9.20
C LYS A 75 -2.24 -9.83 -9.51
N ASP A 76 -3.44 -10.28 -9.20
CA ASP A 76 -4.63 -9.50 -9.52
C ASP A 76 -4.68 -8.23 -8.68
N VAL A 77 -4.30 -8.34 -7.41
CA VAL A 77 -4.30 -7.19 -6.52
C VAL A 77 -3.14 -6.26 -6.87
N ILE A 78 -1.99 -6.81 -7.29
CA ILE A 78 -0.87 -5.98 -7.74
C ILE A 78 -1.29 -5.10 -8.91
N ALA A 79 -2.04 -5.65 -9.87
CA ALA A 79 -2.49 -4.86 -11.00
C ALA A 79 -3.38 -3.70 -10.57
N SER A 80 -4.29 -3.95 -9.65
CA SER A 80 -5.14 -2.88 -9.10
C SER A 80 -4.34 -1.86 -8.31
N TYR A 81 -3.36 -2.32 -7.56
CA TYR A 81 -2.50 -1.45 -6.78
C TYR A 81 -1.68 -0.52 -7.69
N ILE A 82 -1.09 -1.08 -8.75
CA ILE A 82 -0.31 -0.26 -9.67
C ILE A 82 -1.18 0.81 -10.30
N GLN A 83 -2.38 0.44 -10.73
CA GLN A 83 -3.30 1.40 -11.31
C GLN A 83 -3.67 2.48 -10.32
N ALA A 84 -3.96 2.13 -9.09
CA ALA A 84 -4.33 3.10 -8.05
C ALA A 84 -3.15 4.00 -7.70
N SER A 85 -1.95 3.43 -7.58
CA SER A 85 -0.79 4.17 -7.10
C SER A 85 -0.21 5.11 -8.16
N THR A 86 -0.46 4.85 -9.43
CA THR A 86 0.02 5.76 -10.46
C THR A 86 -0.87 6.99 -10.61
N GLY A 87 -2.09 6.92 -10.09
CA GLY A 87 -3.02 8.05 -10.17
C GLY A 87 -3.47 8.38 -11.57
N ILE A 88 -3.18 7.54 -12.50
CA ILE A 88 -3.50 7.82 -13.89
C ILE A 88 -4.98 7.87 -14.13
N VAL A 89 -5.61 7.26 -13.35
CA VAL A 89 -7.02 7.24 -13.53
C VAL A 89 -7.63 8.60 -13.22
N THR A 90 -7.39 8.53 -12.98
CA THR A 90 -7.92 9.21 -12.73
C THR A 90 -8.60 9.85 -12.67
N ALA A 91 -8.62 9.88 -12.51
CA ALA A 91 -9.06 10.33 -12.51
C ALA A 91 -9.85 10.74 -12.57
N PRO A 92 -9.97 10.91 -12.59
CA PRO A 92 -10.58 11.27 -12.82
C PRO A 92 -11.32 11.69 -12.81
N LYS A 93 -11.51 11.67 -13.03
CA LYS A 93 -12.06 11.92 -13.27
C LYS A 93 -12.87 12.07 -12.76
N GLY A 94 -12.90 12.05 -12.34
CA GLY A 94 -13.43 12.11 -12.01
C GLY A 94 -13.80 12.29 -11.20
N ILE A 95 -13.71 12.18 -10.95
CA ILE A 95 -13.64 12.15 -10.35
C ILE A 95 -13.56 12.79 -9.61
N LEU A 96 -13.45 13.08 -9.64
CA LEU A 96 -13.04 13.39 -9.18
C LEU A 96 -13.30 14.00 -8.88
N LYS A 97 -13.75 14.20 -8.93
CA LYS A 97 -13.75 14.45 -8.95
C LYS A 97 -13.83 14.56 -8.65
N GLY A 98 -13.80 14.49 -8.55
CA GLY A 98 -13.55 14.20 -8.51
C GLY A 98 -13.50 14.35 -8.29
#